data_3abbd20f0a36bf8d6beb6d5c9e9585fb
#
_entry.id   3abbd20f0a36bf8d6beb6d5c9e9585fb
#
_cell.length_a   1.000
_cell.length_b   1.000
_cell.length_c   1.000
_cell.angle_alpha   90.00
_cell.angle_beta   90.00
_cell.angle_gamma   90.00
#
_symmetry.space_group_name_H-M   'P 1'
#
loop_
_entity.id
_entity.type
_entity.pdbx_description
1 polymer ?
#
loop_
_entity_poly.entity_id
_entity_poly.type
_entity_poly.pdbx_seq_one_letter_code
_entity_poly.pdbx_strand_id
1 'polypeptide(L)'
;SIHSRLDAFQSIKEYILSKFEKEDYLIFLGNVIGLGKESRKTLTSVIDLRNKLMAKFYLNPEKIIFLRGAQEEMFLKLLQLQTAPNPIDIVKWMFEHGVDQTVKSYGLDHLDLINVSSQGTIAITKWTAKLNQNLLLEKGHKQYFTNLKHAAYGDSKKILFLNRGVDISRPLSAQNDCFWW
;
A
#
# COMPACT_ATOMS: atom_id res chain seq x y z
N SER A 1 -7.24 -9.33 2.09
CA SER A 1 -6.45 -8.48 1.17
C SER A 1 -7.26 -8.14 -0.07
N ILE A 2 -7.11 -6.92 -0.60
CA ILE A 2 -7.88 -6.42 -1.75
C ILE A 2 -7.14 -6.74 -3.06
N HIS A 3 -5.82 -6.57 -3.08
CA HIS A 3 -4.94 -6.87 -4.24
C HIS A 3 -5.45 -6.26 -5.54
N SER A 4 -5.79 -4.98 -5.52
CA SER A 4 -6.25 -4.22 -6.70
C SER A 4 -7.51 -4.77 -7.39
N ARG A 5 -8.32 -5.53 -6.67
CA ARG A 5 -9.61 -6.03 -7.18
C ARG A 5 -10.69 -5.00 -6.91
N LEU A 6 -10.83 -4.07 -7.85
CA LEU A 6 -11.76 -2.95 -7.72
C LEU A 6 -13.21 -3.42 -7.62
N ASP A 7 -13.60 -4.40 -8.43
CA ASP A 7 -14.93 -5.01 -8.45
C ASP A 7 -15.34 -5.56 -7.07
N ALA A 8 -14.49 -6.42 -6.51
CA ALA A 8 -14.71 -6.99 -5.18
C ALA A 8 -14.72 -5.90 -4.09
N PHE A 9 -13.86 -4.88 -4.22
CA PHE A 9 -13.83 -3.79 -3.26
C PHE A 9 -15.11 -2.93 -3.31
N GLN A 10 -15.71 -2.71 -4.49
CA GLN A 10 -16.94 -1.92 -4.60
C GLN A 10 -18.09 -2.56 -3.80
N SER A 11 -18.26 -3.87 -3.86
CA SER A 11 -19.27 -4.57 -3.06
C SER A 11 -19.04 -4.43 -1.56
N ILE A 12 -17.76 -4.54 -1.12
CA ILE A 12 -17.38 -4.34 0.29
C ILE A 12 -17.59 -2.88 0.71
N LYS A 13 -17.29 -1.94 -0.16
CA LYS A 13 -17.46 -0.49 0.08
C LYS A 13 -18.93 -0.14 0.34
N GLU A 14 -19.84 -0.64 -0.46
CA GLU A 14 -21.28 -0.43 -0.28
C GLU A 14 -21.77 -1.01 1.05
N TYR A 15 -21.32 -2.23 1.37
CA TYR A 15 -21.63 -2.85 2.66
C TYR A 15 -21.13 -2.00 3.83
N ILE A 16 -19.86 -1.55 3.80
CA ILE A 16 -19.30 -0.70 4.85
C ILE A 16 -20.11 0.60 4.99
N LEU A 17 -20.42 1.28 3.86
CA LEU A 17 -21.19 2.53 3.89
C LEU A 17 -22.59 2.36 4.49
N SER A 18 -23.18 1.17 4.36
CA SER A 18 -24.51 0.86 4.90
C SER A 18 -24.52 0.47 6.37
N LYS A 19 -23.42 -0.07 6.90
CA LYS A 19 -23.35 -0.65 8.25
C LYS A 19 -22.49 0.12 9.23
N PHE A 20 -21.54 0.93 8.74
CA PHE A 20 -20.59 1.64 9.58
C PHE A 20 -21.30 2.69 10.46
N GLU A 21 -20.98 2.68 11.74
CA GLU A 21 -21.47 3.61 12.75
C GLU A 21 -20.34 4.50 13.29
N LYS A 22 -20.69 5.59 13.96
CA LYS A 22 -19.73 6.59 14.45
C LYS A 22 -18.68 6.02 15.40
N GLU A 23 -19.05 5.01 16.20
CA GLU A 23 -18.15 4.41 17.19
C GLU A 23 -17.25 3.32 16.62
N ASP A 24 -17.50 2.88 15.39
CA ASP A 24 -16.71 1.85 14.74
C ASP A 24 -15.31 2.31 14.38
N TYR A 25 -14.42 1.33 14.27
CA TYR A 25 -13.10 1.45 13.67
C TYR A 25 -13.04 0.65 12.36
N LEU A 26 -12.45 1.24 11.33
CA LEU A 26 -12.19 0.55 10.06
C LEU A 26 -10.68 0.36 9.90
N ILE A 27 -10.23 -0.89 9.88
CA ILE A 27 -8.82 -1.23 9.76
C ILE A 27 -8.58 -2.00 8.46
N PHE A 28 -7.84 -1.38 7.54
CA PHE A 28 -7.35 -2.05 6.35
C PHE A 28 -6.03 -2.75 6.68
N LEU A 29 -6.00 -4.06 6.57
CA LEU A 29 -4.85 -4.87 6.97
C LEU A 29 -3.70 -4.86 5.94
N GLY A 30 -3.72 -3.98 4.95
CA GLY A 30 -2.71 -3.89 3.89
C GLY A 30 -3.02 -4.74 2.67
N ASN A 31 -2.09 -4.76 1.72
CA ASN A 31 -2.24 -5.36 0.40
C ASN A 31 -3.51 -4.84 -0.33
N VAL A 32 -3.68 -3.53 -0.31
CA VAL A 32 -4.71 -2.83 -1.08
C VAL A 32 -4.35 -2.84 -2.56
N ILE A 33 -3.07 -2.59 -2.85
CA ILE A 33 -2.47 -2.60 -4.20
C ILE A 33 -1.84 -3.96 -4.52
N GLY A 34 -1.27 -4.08 -5.71
CA GLY A 34 -0.49 -5.23 -6.18
C GLY A 34 -1.34 -6.36 -6.78
N LEU A 35 -0.70 -7.25 -7.53
CA LEU A 35 -1.26 -8.42 -8.22
C LEU A 35 -2.33 -8.10 -9.27
N GLY A 36 -3.37 -7.35 -8.94
CA GLY A 36 -4.42 -6.96 -9.87
C GLY A 36 -4.07 -5.71 -10.67
N LYS A 37 -4.77 -5.50 -11.79
CA LYS A 37 -4.46 -4.45 -12.78
C LYS A 37 -4.92 -3.04 -12.39
N GLU A 38 -5.77 -2.90 -11.39
CA GLU A 38 -6.44 -1.64 -11.08
C GLU A 38 -5.97 -0.99 -9.77
N SER A 39 -4.67 -1.12 -9.43
CA SER A 39 -4.09 -0.59 -8.19
C SER A 39 -4.44 0.87 -7.95
N ARG A 40 -4.25 1.74 -8.94
CA ARG A 40 -4.54 3.17 -8.86
C ARG A 40 -6.01 3.43 -8.55
N LYS A 41 -6.93 2.84 -9.32
CA LYS A 41 -8.38 3.04 -9.13
C LYS A 41 -8.88 2.46 -7.80
N THR A 42 -8.34 1.30 -7.42
CA THR A 42 -8.69 0.67 -6.14
C THR A 42 -8.26 1.54 -4.98
N LEU A 43 -7.03 2.07 -5.01
CA LEU A 43 -6.54 2.96 -3.97
C LEU A 43 -7.35 4.27 -3.91
N THR A 44 -7.68 4.87 -5.07
CA THR A 44 -8.58 6.03 -5.14
C THR A 44 -9.92 5.72 -4.45
N SER A 45 -10.50 4.54 -4.74
CA SER A 45 -11.80 4.15 -4.15
C SER A 45 -11.71 3.91 -2.63
N VAL A 46 -10.59 3.41 -2.13
CA VAL A 46 -10.32 3.23 -0.69
C VAL A 46 -10.20 4.59 0.01
N ILE A 47 -9.48 5.52 -0.59
CA ILE A 47 -9.34 6.89 -0.07
C ILE A 47 -10.70 7.63 -0.07
N ASP A 48 -11.48 7.43 -1.12
CA ASP A 48 -12.84 7.95 -1.24
C ASP A 48 -13.76 7.44 -0.13
N LEU A 49 -13.71 6.13 0.15
CA LEU A 49 -14.47 5.54 1.25
C LEU A 49 -14.09 6.19 2.59
N ARG A 50 -12.78 6.30 2.87
CA ARG A 50 -12.30 7.00 4.06
C ARG A 50 -12.87 8.41 4.17
N ASN A 51 -12.75 9.19 3.11
CA ASN A 51 -13.19 10.58 3.11
C ASN A 51 -14.71 10.71 3.31
N LYS A 52 -15.50 9.82 2.69
CA LYS A 52 -16.96 9.76 2.88
C LYS A 52 -17.36 9.45 4.31
N LEU A 53 -16.72 8.45 4.93
CA LEU A 53 -16.99 8.08 6.33
C LEU A 53 -16.59 9.20 7.29
N MET A 54 -15.41 9.78 7.08
CA MET A 54 -14.94 10.91 7.91
C MET A 54 -15.89 12.11 7.82
N ALA A 55 -16.36 12.45 6.62
CA ALA A 55 -17.28 13.57 6.43
C ALA A 55 -18.68 13.27 7.01
N LYS A 56 -19.20 12.05 6.78
CA LYS A 56 -20.54 11.66 7.24
C LYS A 56 -20.68 11.65 8.76
N PHE A 57 -19.65 11.15 9.46
CA PHE A 57 -19.72 10.91 10.90
C PHE A 57 -18.84 11.87 11.73
N TYR A 58 -18.15 12.82 11.08
CA TYR A 58 -17.19 13.74 11.72
C TYR A 58 -16.12 12.97 12.52
N LEU A 59 -15.53 11.92 11.90
CA LEU A 59 -14.62 11.01 12.58
C LEU A 59 -13.24 11.64 12.84
N ASN A 60 -12.63 11.23 13.95
CA ASN A 60 -11.20 11.40 14.15
C ASN A 60 -10.44 10.53 13.11
N PRO A 61 -9.37 11.05 12.46
CA PRO A 61 -8.55 10.28 11.52
C PRO A 61 -8.07 8.91 12.02
N GLU A 62 -7.93 8.73 13.32
CA GLU A 62 -7.52 7.48 13.96
C GLU A 62 -8.58 6.36 13.92
N LYS A 63 -9.83 6.68 13.59
CA LYS A 63 -10.89 5.68 13.42
C LYS A 63 -10.75 4.86 12.13
N ILE A 64 -9.98 5.35 11.14
CA ILE A 64 -9.76 4.64 9.87
C ILE A 64 -8.27 4.46 9.65
N ILE A 65 -7.79 3.23 9.83
CA ILE A 65 -6.38 2.88 9.89
C ILE A 65 -5.99 2.08 8.64
N PHE A 66 -4.87 2.43 8.05
CA PHE A 66 -4.25 1.68 6.97
C PHE A 66 -2.96 1.03 7.47
N LEU A 67 -2.91 -0.30 7.44
CA LEU A 67 -1.71 -1.04 7.76
C LEU A 67 -0.89 -1.30 6.50
N ARG A 68 0.42 -1.44 6.68
CA ARG A 68 1.36 -1.80 5.65
C ARG A 68 1.25 -3.30 5.36
N GLY A 69 1.11 -3.66 4.08
CA GLY A 69 1.24 -5.03 3.60
C GLY A 69 2.50 -5.19 2.72
N ALA A 70 2.79 -6.41 2.32
CA ALA A 70 3.94 -6.73 1.47
C ALA A 70 3.94 -5.94 0.14
N GLN A 71 2.77 -5.75 -0.46
CA GLN A 71 2.64 -5.01 -1.73
C GLN A 71 2.97 -3.52 -1.56
N GLU A 72 2.49 -2.90 -0.49
CA GLU A 72 2.84 -1.51 -0.16
C GLU A 72 4.33 -1.37 0.15
N GLU A 73 4.91 -2.32 0.89
CA GLU A 73 6.35 -2.32 1.20
C GLU A 73 7.19 -2.43 -0.07
N MET A 74 6.90 -3.41 -0.94
CA MET A 74 7.61 -3.55 -2.22
C MET A 74 7.51 -2.29 -3.07
N PHE A 75 6.33 -1.68 -3.16
CA PHE A 75 6.14 -0.44 -3.93
C PHE A 75 6.93 0.74 -3.34
N LEU A 76 6.95 0.88 -2.00
CA LEU A 76 7.77 1.91 -1.33
C LEU A 76 9.27 1.69 -1.56
N LYS A 77 9.73 0.44 -1.53
CA LYS A 77 11.13 0.09 -1.86
C LYS A 77 11.46 0.36 -3.32
N LEU A 78 10.51 0.11 -4.23
CA LEU A 78 10.68 0.43 -5.66
C LEU A 78 10.89 1.94 -5.88
N LEU A 79 10.18 2.80 -5.15
CA LEU A 79 10.37 4.26 -5.23
C LEU A 79 11.77 4.71 -4.76
N GLN A 80 12.50 3.86 -4.05
CA GLN A 80 13.86 4.09 -3.54
C GLN A 80 14.90 3.17 -4.21
N LEU A 81 14.58 2.60 -5.35
CA LEU A 81 15.39 1.57 -6.03
C LEU A 81 16.83 2.01 -6.31
N GLN A 82 17.08 3.32 -6.47
CA GLN A 82 18.41 3.87 -6.70
C GLN A 82 19.40 3.61 -5.57
N THR A 83 18.92 3.24 -4.39
CA THR A 83 19.75 2.89 -3.22
C THR A 83 20.02 1.39 -3.09
N ALA A 84 19.43 0.59 -3.95
CA ALA A 84 19.53 -0.87 -3.89
C ALA A 84 20.91 -1.35 -4.40
N PRO A 85 21.52 -2.35 -3.75
CA PRO A 85 22.83 -2.87 -4.17
C PRO A 85 22.77 -3.65 -5.49
N ASN A 86 21.66 -4.34 -5.75
CA ASN A 86 21.42 -5.09 -6.99
C ASN A 86 20.01 -4.78 -7.54
N PRO A 87 19.82 -3.63 -8.21
CA PRO A 87 18.50 -3.16 -8.62
C PRO A 87 17.83 -4.08 -9.64
N ILE A 88 18.58 -4.72 -10.54
CA ILE A 88 18.01 -5.58 -11.60
C ILE A 88 17.29 -6.80 -11.00
N ASP A 89 17.95 -7.53 -10.10
CA ASP A 89 17.38 -8.74 -9.53
C ASP A 89 16.21 -8.40 -8.59
N ILE A 90 16.34 -7.29 -7.84
CA ILE A 90 15.28 -6.80 -6.97
C ILE A 90 14.03 -6.44 -7.79
N VAL A 91 14.18 -5.73 -8.92
CA VAL A 91 13.07 -5.38 -9.81
C VAL A 91 12.40 -6.62 -10.39
N LYS A 92 13.18 -7.58 -10.90
CA LYS A 92 12.63 -8.84 -11.43
C LYS A 92 11.82 -9.56 -10.38
N TRP A 93 12.40 -9.75 -9.19
CA TRP A 93 11.71 -10.38 -8.07
C TRP A 93 10.41 -9.64 -7.69
N MET A 94 10.42 -8.31 -7.59
CA MET A 94 9.22 -7.52 -7.30
C MET A 94 8.13 -7.70 -8.36
N PHE A 95 8.51 -7.81 -9.63
CA PHE A 95 7.58 -7.98 -10.74
C PHE A 95 6.96 -9.37 -10.76
N GLU A 96 7.73 -10.42 -10.45
CA GLU A 96 7.21 -11.77 -10.24
C GLU A 96 6.18 -11.84 -9.09
N HIS A 97 6.26 -10.88 -8.15
CA HIS A 97 5.32 -10.74 -7.03
C HIS A 97 4.21 -9.69 -7.26
N GLY A 98 4.04 -9.21 -8.49
CA GLY A 98 2.87 -8.42 -8.91
C GLY A 98 2.99 -6.91 -8.77
N VAL A 99 4.16 -6.36 -8.46
CA VAL A 99 4.39 -4.90 -8.40
C VAL A 99 4.34 -4.25 -9.79
N ASP A 100 4.66 -5.02 -10.85
CA ASP A 100 4.55 -4.59 -12.26
C ASP A 100 3.15 -4.05 -12.58
N GLN A 101 2.09 -4.70 -12.07
CA GLN A 101 0.71 -4.27 -12.28
C GLN A 101 0.44 -2.91 -11.62
N THR A 102 1.04 -2.67 -10.45
CA THR A 102 0.93 -1.36 -9.80
C THR A 102 1.63 -0.30 -10.63
N VAL A 103 2.85 -0.54 -11.10
CA VAL A 103 3.61 0.37 -11.98
C VAL A 103 2.79 0.73 -13.24
N LYS A 104 2.25 -0.27 -13.93
CA LYS A 104 1.38 -0.09 -15.10
C LYS A 104 0.16 0.77 -14.79
N SER A 105 -0.46 0.57 -13.64
CA SER A 105 -1.65 1.32 -13.23
C SER A 105 -1.38 2.82 -13.06
N TYR A 106 -0.14 3.20 -12.76
CA TYR A 106 0.33 4.59 -12.71
C TYR A 106 0.88 5.10 -14.05
N GLY A 107 0.68 4.35 -15.14
CA GLY A 107 0.97 4.81 -16.50
C GLY A 107 2.44 4.70 -16.93
N LEU A 108 3.25 3.87 -16.27
CA LEU A 108 4.62 3.58 -16.69
C LEU A 108 4.73 2.15 -17.25
N ASP A 109 5.64 1.98 -18.20
CA ASP A 109 6.02 0.65 -18.65
C ASP A 109 7.01 0.04 -17.63
N HIS A 110 6.65 -1.14 -17.11
CA HIS A 110 7.50 -1.88 -16.18
C HIS A 110 8.76 -2.44 -16.86
N LEU A 111 8.70 -2.75 -18.17
CA LEU A 111 9.85 -3.24 -18.92
C LEU A 111 10.94 -2.16 -19.05
N ASP A 112 10.55 -0.89 -19.16
CA ASP A 112 11.50 0.22 -19.15
C ASP A 112 12.33 0.23 -17.87
N LEU A 113 11.74 -0.13 -16.71
CA LEU A 113 12.48 -0.17 -15.46
C LEU A 113 13.56 -1.25 -15.45
N ILE A 114 13.29 -2.43 -16.03
CA ILE A 114 14.29 -3.49 -16.16
C ILE A 114 15.49 -2.97 -16.99
N ASN A 115 15.21 -2.31 -18.12
CA ASN A 115 16.25 -1.75 -18.99
C ASN A 115 17.04 -0.66 -18.27
N VAL A 116 16.35 0.27 -17.60
CA VAL A 116 16.95 1.39 -16.87
C VAL A 116 17.79 0.90 -15.67
N SER A 117 17.40 -0.22 -15.05
CA SER A 117 18.12 -0.78 -13.91
C SER A 117 19.54 -1.24 -14.23
N SER A 118 19.84 -1.51 -15.53
CA SER A 118 21.19 -1.82 -16.01
C SER A 118 22.03 -0.58 -16.33
N GLN A 119 21.42 0.61 -16.42
CA GLN A 119 22.07 1.86 -16.82
C GLN A 119 22.64 2.69 -15.65
N GLY A 120 22.44 2.20 -14.42
CA GLY A 120 22.99 2.82 -13.23
C GLY A 120 22.06 3.79 -12.51
N THR A 121 22.53 4.30 -11.37
CA THR A 121 21.74 5.04 -10.39
C THR A 121 21.04 6.28 -10.96
N ILE A 122 21.68 7.03 -11.85
CA ILE A 122 21.07 8.26 -12.43
C ILE A 122 19.84 7.93 -13.26
N ALA A 123 19.90 6.87 -14.07
CA ALA A 123 18.80 6.46 -14.90
C ALA A 123 17.63 5.95 -14.05
N ILE A 124 17.92 5.16 -13.02
CA ILE A 124 16.93 4.67 -12.04
C ILE A 124 16.27 5.87 -11.33
N THR A 125 17.04 6.84 -10.88
CA THR A 125 16.51 8.05 -10.20
C THR A 125 15.54 8.82 -11.10
N LYS A 126 15.84 9.00 -12.38
CA LYS A 126 14.94 9.67 -13.32
C LYS A 126 13.64 8.90 -13.51
N TRP A 127 13.71 7.59 -13.61
CA TRP A 127 12.54 6.74 -13.77
C TRP A 127 11.65 6.74 -12.50
N THR A 128 12.25 6.55 -11.32
CA THR A 128 11.52 6.57 -10.05
C THR A 128 10.93 7.95 -9.73
N ALA A 129 11.61 9.03 -10.13
CA ALA A 129 11.07 10.39 -10.03
C ALA A 129 9.78 10.55 -10.87
N LYS A 130 9.75 9.99 -12.09
CA LYS A 130 8.55 10.01 -12.94
C LYS A 130 7.39 9.22 -12.30
N LEU A 131 7.66 8.06 -11.71
CA LEU A 131 6.65 7.30 -10.97
C LEU A 131 6.14 8.08 -9.77
N ASN A 132 7.02 8.73 -9.01
CA ASN A 132 6.65 9.62 -7.91
C ASN A 132 5.78 10.80 -8.37
N GLN A 133 6.08 11.42 -9.50
CA GLN A 133 5.26 12.48 -10.09
C GLN A 133 3.85 11.97 -10.41
N ASN A 134 3.72 10.81 -11.06
CA ASN A 134 2.42 10.21 -11.36
C ASN A 134 1.63 9.88 -10.08
N LEU A 135 2.32 9.42 -9.04
CA LEU A 135 1.71 9.19 -7.73
C LEU A 135 1.18 10.49 -7.09
N LEU A 136 1.92 11.59 -7.23
CA LEU A 136 1.54 12.92 -6.68
C LEU A 136 0.34 13.53 -7.41
N LEU A 137 0.12 13.22 -8.69
CA LEU A 137 -1.05 13.68 -9.44
C LEU A 137 -2.36 13.06 -8.91
N GLU A 138 -2.27 11.91 -8.25
CA GLU A 138 -3.43 11.24 -7.67
C GLU A 138 -3.70 11.74 -6.24
N LYS A 139 -4.86 12.34 -6.04
CA LYS A 139 -5.24 12.96 -4.76
C LYS A 139 -5.24 11.96 -3.61
N GLY A 140 -4.42 12.22 -2.61
CA GLY A 140 -4.35 11.41 -1.38
C GLY A 140 -3.45 10.18 -1.46
N HIS A 141 -2.97 9.77 -2.65
CA HIS A 141 -2.15 8.56 -2.78
C HIS A 141 -0.83 8.69 -2.02
N LYS A 142 -0.14 9.82 -2.15
CA LYS A 142 1.11 10.05 -1.41
C LYS A 142 0.88 9.99 0.10
N GLN A 143 -0.19 10.62 0.59
CA GLN A 143 -0.56 10.60 2.01
C GLN A 143 -0.90 9.18 2.49
N TYR A 144 -1.56 8.37 1.67
CA TYR A 144 -1.80 6.96 2.00
C TYR A 144 -0.49 6.25 2.32
N PHE A 145 0.49 6.27 1.41
CA PHE A 145 1.77 5.58 1.60
C PHE A 145 2.60 6.13 2.76
N THR A 146 2.55 7.45 3.02
CA THR A 146 3.29 8.08 4.14
C THR A 146 2.67 7.76 5.50
N ASN A 147 1.37 7.49 5.56
CA ASN A 147 0.64 7.29 6.81
C ASN A 147 0.37 5.83 7.16
N LEU A 148 0.89 4.88 6.38
CA LEU A 148 0.78 3.46 6.68
C LEU A 148 1.34 3.12 8.06
N LYS A 149 0.56 2.40 8.84
CA LYS A 149 0.99 1.89 10.16
C LYS A 149 1.51 0.46 10.01
N HIS A 150 2.39 0.05 10.90
CA HIS A 150 2.92 -1.32 10.93
C HIS A 150 1.91 -2.29 11.53
N ALA A 151 1.23 -1.86 12.58
CA ALA A 151 0.21 -2.60 13.29
C ALA A 151 -0.78 -1.63 13.96
N ALA A 152 -1.92 -2.13 14.40
CA ALA A 152 -2.86 -1.39 15.23
C ALA A 152 -3.30 -2.25 16.42
N TYR A 153 -3.50 -1.60 17.57
CA TYR A 153 -4.07 -2.25 18.74
C TYR A 153 -5.57 -1.99 18.80
N GLY A 154 -6.32 -3.02 19.14
CA GLY A 154 -7.70 -2.88 19.56
C GLY A 154 -7.80 -2.26 20.97
N ASP A 155 -9.03 -2.00 21.38
CA ASP A 155 -9.33 -1.44 22.68
C ASP A 155 -8.67 -2.26 23.80
N SER A 156 -8.17 -1.60 24.82
CA SER A 156 -7.43 -2.23 25.94
C SER A 156 -6.14 -2.98 25.57
N LYS A 157 -5.60 -2.83 24.37
CA LYS A 157 -4.39 -3.50 23.87
C LYS A 157 -4.42 -5.04 23.92
N LYS A 158 -5.61 -5.64 23.96
CA LYS A 158 -5.79 -7.10 23.99
C LYS A 158 -5.78 -7.72 22.61
N ILE A 159 -6.06 -6.95 21.56
CA ILE A 159 -6.10 -7.40 20.16
C ILE A 159 -5.07 -6.63 19.37
N LEU A 160 -4.26 -7.34 18.62
CA LEU A 160 -3.27 -6.79 17.69
C LEU A 160 -3.72 -7.09 16.26
N PHE A 161 -3.87 -6.04 15.45
CA PHE A 161 -4.14 -6.12 14.03
C PHE A 161 -2.85 -5.91 13.25
N LEU A 162 -2.56 -6.80 12.31
CA LEU A 162 -1.40 -6.73 11.42
C LEU A 162 -1.69 -7.46 10.10
N ASN A 163 -0.82 -7.28 9.10
CA ASN A 163 -1.03 -7.90 7.79
C ASN A 163 -0.73 -9.39 7.78
N ARG A 164 0.36 -9.84 8.42
CA ARG A 164 0.84 -11.22 8.34
C ARG A 164 0.95 -11.92 9.69
N GLY A 165 1.99 -11.68 10.43
CA GLY A 165 2.24 -12.43 11.65
C GLY A 165 3.21 -11.76 12.60
N VAL A 166 3.53 -12.46 13.68
CA VAL A 166 4.56 -12.08 14.66
C VAL A 166 5.56 -13.21 14.80
N ASP A 167 6.80 -12.86 14.98
CA ASP A 167 7.84 -13.78 15.43
C ASP A 167 7.79 -13.86 16.95
N ILE A 168 7.30 -15.00 17.48
CA ILE A 168 7.14 -15.20 18.93
C ILE A 168 8.47 -15.24 19.70
N SER A 169 9.59 -15.38 19.00
CA SER A 169 10.93 -15.36 19.61
C SER A 169 11.42 -13.93 19.90
N ARG A 170 10.72 -12.91 19.42
CA ARG A 170 11.12 -11.49 19.53
C ARG A 170 10.04 -10.64 20.21
N PRO A 171 10.44 -9.59 20.95
CA PRO A 171 9.46 -8.63 21.46
C PRO A 171 8.78 -7.87 20.32
N LEU A 172 7.55 -7.38 20.54
CA LEU A 172 6.78 -6.64 19.51
C LEU A 172 7.52 -5.42 18.95
N SER A 173 8.39 -4.79 19.75
CA SER A 173 9.22 -3.66 19.33
C SER A 173 10.35 -4.02 18.36
N ALA A 174 10.68 -5.32 18.23
CA ALA A 174 11.77 -5.82 17.40
C ALA A 174 11.32 -6.77 16.28
N GLN A 175 10.04 -6.70 15.88
CA GLN A 175 9.48 -7.55 14.82
C GLN A 175 9.98 -7.20 13.41
N ASN A 176 10.48 -5.97 13.22
CA ASN A 176 10.93 -5.47 11.92
C ASN A 176 9.83 -5.65 10.85
N ASP A 177 10.13 -6.45 9.83
CA ASP A 177 9.28 -6.72 8.67
C ASP A 177 8.34 -7.94 8.81
N CYS A 178 8.41 -8.69 9.92
CA CYS A 178 7.51 -9.83 10.19
C CYS A 178 6.02 -9.46 10.10
N PHE A 179 5.68 -8.20 10.35
CA PHE A 179 4.29 -7.75 10.30
C PHE A 179 3.68 -7.77 8.91
N TRP A 180 4.48 -7.78 7.84
CA TRP A 180 3.99 -7.77 6.44
C TRP A 180 4.67 -8.77 5.50
N TRP A 181 5.75 -9.48 5.92
CA TRP A 181 6.41 -10.58 5.18
C TRP A 181 6.07 -11.97 5.69
#